data_b86a7375651c5f8d9bb14cb3b45fe50a
#
_entry.id   b86a7375651c5f8d9bb14cb3b45fe50a
#
_cell.length_a   1.000
_cell.length_b   1.000
_cell.length_c   1.000
_cell.angle_alpha   90.00
_cell.angle_beta   90.00
_cell.angle_gamma   90.00
#
_symmetry.space_group_name_H-M   'P 1'
#
loop_
_entity.id
_entity.type
_entity.pdbx_description
1 polymer ?
#
loop_
_entity_poly.entity_id
_entity_poly.type
_entity_poly.pdbx_seq_one_letter_code
_entity_poly.pdbx_strand_id
1 'polypeptide(L)'
;MDHLVFLPSGDAALTRRARRGSGLSAVVVRFSRSRGRYERQGVLVEEAALEQAEAECLADEPARARRRERDAVRRTSEDLNLQAEMAAAITDLYPGCPSERAHAIAQHAATRGSGRVGRSAAGRALQQQALELAVTASVRHQDTPYDGLLMSGIDRSEARERVRDTVNSILDAWRNS
;
A
#
# COMPACT_ATOMS: atom_id res chain seq x y z
N MET A 1 -43.52 11.70 -8.94
CA MET A 1 -42.40 12.25 -8.12
C MET A 1 -41.43 11.12 -7.94
N ASP A 2 -40.27 11.24 -8.55
CA ASP A 2 -39.22 10.23 -8.43
C ASP A 2 -38.67 10.31 -7.00
N HIS A 3 -38.94 9.23 -6.23
CA HIS A 3 -38.46 9.17 -4.86
C HIS A 3 -36.95 8.88 -4.88
N LEU A 4 -36.15 9.79 -4.31
CA LEU A 4 -34.75 9.56 -4.07
C LEU A 4 -34.57 8.74 -2.80
N VAL A 5 -33.85 7.63 -2.93
CA VAL A 5 -33.46 6.76 -1.82
C VAL A 5 -31.97 6.89 -1.50
N PHE A 6 -31.64 6.67 -0.24
CA PHE A 6 -30.24 6.73 0.20
C PHE A 6 -29.54 5.39 0.04
N LEU A 7 -28.49 5.38 -0.78
CA LEU A 7 -27.56 4.26 -0.91
C LEU A 7 -26.28 4.56 -0.12
N PRO A 8 -25.99 3.81 0.96
CA PRO A 8 -24.79 4.02 1.76
C PRO A 8 -23.52 3.65 0.99
N SER A 9 -22.39 4.24 1.40
CA SER A 9 -21.08 3.88 0.87
C SER A 9 -20.69 2.47 1.29
N GLY A 10 -20.10 1.70 0.37
CA GLY A 10 -19.69 0.30 0.61
C GLY A 10 -19.49 -0.45 -0.70
N ASP A 11 -20.55 -0.71 -1.43
CA ASP A 11 -20.46 -1.35 -2.74
C ASP A 11 -20.23 -0.33 -3.86
N ALA A 12 -19.00 -0.33 -4.39
CA ALA A 12 -18.61 0.59 -5.46
C ALA A 12 -19.26 0.22 -6.81
N ALA A 13 -19.60 -1.05 -7.05
CA ALA A 13 -20.24 -1.49 -8.29
C ALA A 13 -21.70 -1.04 -8.30
N LEU A 14 -22.40 -1.31 -7.22
CA LEU A 14 -23.78 -0.90 -7.01
C LEU A 14 -23.92 0.63 -7.10
N THR A 15 -23.11 1.36 -6.33
CA THR A 15 -23.13 2.84 -6.35
C THR A 15 -22.89 3.41 -7.74
N ARG A 16 -21.97 2.86 -8.51
CA ARG A 16 -21.67 3.34 -9.87
C ARG A 16 -22.81 3.09 -10.83
N ARG A 17 -23.46 1.93 -10.75
CA ARG A 17 -24.59 1.55 -11.60
C ARG A 17 -25.82 2.37 -11.27
N ALA A 18 -26.18 2.44 -9.99
CA ALA A 18 -27.33 3.23 -9.54
C ALA A 18 -27.19 4.71 -9.96
N ARG A 19 -26.02 5.32 -9.78
CA ARG A 19 -25.79 6.69 -10.24
C ARG A 19 -25.86 6.85 -11.76
N ARG A 20 -25.40 5.86 -12.51
CA ARG A 20 -25.45 5.91 -13.98
C ARG A 20 -26.88 5.78 -14.50
N GLY A 21 -27.70 4.94 -13.85
CA GLY A 21 -29.11 4.71 -14.22
C GLY A 21 -30.04 5.82 -13.71
N SER A 22 -29.64 6.59 -12.73
CA SER A 22 -30.45 7.66 -12.12
C SER A 22 -30.33 8.97 -12.93
N GLY A 23 -31.46 9.55 -13.30
CA GLY A 23 -31.52 10.87 -13.91
C GLY A 23 -31.17 11.99 -12.95
N LEU A 24 -31.44 11.80 -11.65
CA LEU A 24 -31.10 12.71 -10.57
C LEU A 24 -30.32 11.97 -9.49
N SER A 25 -29.14 12.49 -9.11
CA SER A 25 -28.34 11.92 -8.01
C SER A 25 -27.58 13.00 -7.24
N ALA A 26 -27.43 12.79 -5.93
CA ALA A 26 -26.65 13.67 -5.07
C ALA A 26 -25.69 12.88 -4.16
N VAL A 27 -24.55 13.46 -3.83
CA VAL A 27 -23.59 12.86 -2.87
C VAL A 27 -23.95 13.32 -1.46
N VAL A 28 -24.09 12.38 -0.55
CA VAL A 28 -24.30 12.66 0.87
C VAL A 28 -22.98 12.66 1.58
N VAL A 29 -22.64 13.77 2.25
CA VAL A 29 -21.40 13.95 2.98
C VAL A 29 -21.68 14.33 4.43
N ARG A 30 -20.76 13.96 5.32
CA ARG A 30 -20.74 14.34 6.73
C ARG A 30 -19.38 14.95 7.08
N PHE A 31 -19.37 16.04 7.81
CA PHE A 31 -18.13 16.62 8.29
C PHE A 31 -17.54 15.78 9.44
N SER A 32 -16.31 15.30 9.26
CA SER A 32 -15.55 14.58 10.27
C SER A 32 -14.71 15.57 11.08
N ARG A 33 -15.07 15.81 12.35
CA ARG A 33 -14.34 16.71 13.23
C ARG A 33 -12.92 16.22 13.53
N SER A 34 -12.73 14.89 13.65
CA SER A 34 -11.43 14.29 13.96
C SER A 34 -10.44 14.41 12.77
N ARG A 35 -10.97 14.46 11.53
CA ARG A 35 -10.14 14.54 10.30
C ARG A 35 -10.18 15.93 9.65
N GLY A 36 -10.99 16.86 10.16
CA GLY A 36 -11.13 18.22 9.64
C GLY A 36 -11.63 18.29 8.19
N ARG A 37 -12.38 17.29 7.71
CA ARG A 37 -12.83 17.21 6.30
C ARG A 37 -14.20 16.57 6.16
N TYR A 38 -14.86 16.84 5.02
CA TYR A 38 -16.08 16.13 4.64
C TYR A 38 -15.77 14.70 4.18
N GLU A 39 -16.54 13.75 4.70
CA GLU A 39 -16.46 12.33 4.34
C GLU A 39 -17.75 11.90 3.68
N ARG A 40 -17.62 11.20 2.56
CA ARG A 40 -18.76 10.66 1.82
C ARG A 40 -19.42 9.56 2.65
N GLN A 41 -20.74 9.68 2.85
CA GLN A 41 -21.56 8.68 3.53
C GLN A 41 -22.29 7.78 2.54
N GLY A 42 -22.68 8.31 1.39
CA GLY A 42 -23.44 7.60 0.37
C GLY A 42 -23.85 8.50 -0.77
N VAL A 43 -24.88 8.07 -1.47
CA VAL A 43 -25.54 8.83 -2.54
C VAL A 43 -27.05 8.74 -2.41
N LEU A 44 -27.73 9.77 -2.86
CA LEU A 44 -29.15 9.71 -3.17
C LEU A 44 -29.29 9.37 -4.65
N VAL A 45 -30.16 8.45 -4.99
CA VAL A 45 -30.47 8.00 -6.35
C VAL A 45 -31.97 7.71 -6.46
N GLU A 46 -32.49 7.68 -7.68
CA GLU A 46 -33.87 7.23 -7.93
C GLU A 46 -34.03 5.76 -7.57
N GLU A 47 -35.14 5.40 -6.94
CA GLU A 47 -35.44 4.05 -6.46
C GLU A 47 -35.39 3.02 -7.60
N ALA A 48 -36.02 3.32 -8.74
CA ALA A 48 -35.99 2.45 -9.91
C ALA A 48 -34.56 2.20 -10.44
N ALA A 49 -33.68 3.21 -10.38
CA ALA A 49 -32.27 3.05 -10.77
C ALA A 49 -31.49 2.20 -9.78
N LEU A 50 -31.82 2.24 -8.49
CA LEU A 50 -31.24 1.37 -7.48
C LEU A 50 -31.67 -0.08 -7.69
N GLU A 51 -32.97 -0.35 -7.87
CA GLU A 51 -33.48 -1.70 -8.11
C GLU A 51 -32.87 -2.33 -9.37
N GLN A 52 -32.78 -1.58 -10.46
CA GLN A 52 -32.10 -2.05 -11.66
C GLN A 52 -30.62 -2.36 -11.41
N ALA A 53 -29.92 -1.48 -10.69
CA ALA A 53 -28.49 -1.68 -10.36
C ALA A 53 -28.28 -2.90 -9.45
N GLU A 54 -29.18 -3.18 -8.53
CA GLU A 54 -29.16 -4.38 -7.68
C GLU A 54 -29.33 -5.65 -8.51
N ALA A 55 -30.32 -5.68 -9.42
CA ALA A 55 -30.53 -6.79 -10.32
C ALA A 55 -29.30 -7.05 -11.21
N GLU A 56 -28.69 -6.01 -11.78
CA GLU A 56 -27.46 -6.12 -12.57
C GLU A 56 -26.28 -6.63 -11.72
N CYS A 57 -26.16 -6.15 -10.48
CA CYS A 57 -25.11 -6.58 -9.55
C CYS A 57 -25.27 -8.04 -9.14
N LEU A 58 -26.51 -8.51 -8.95
CA LEU A 58 -26.78 -9.91 -8.65
C LEU A 58 -26.48 -10.80 -9.85
N ALA A 59 -26.90 -10.39 -11.05
CA ALA A 59 -26.70 -11.16 -12.27
C ALA A 59 -25.21 -11.39 -12.61
N ASP A 60 -24.35 -10.40 -12.37
CA ASP A 60 -22.91 -10.51 -12.71
C ASP A 60 -22.00 -10.86 -11.52
N GLU A 61 -22.56 -11.05 -10.32
CA GLU A 61 -21.77 -11.36 -9.11
C GLU A 61 -20.84 -12.55 -9.30
N PRO A 62 -21.23 -13.70 -9.88
CA PRO A 62 -20.34 -14.83 -10.07
C PRO A 62 -19.15 -14.51 -11.00
N ALA A 63 -19.40 -13.71 -12.04
CA ALA A 63 -18.34 -13.28 -12.95
C ALA A 63 -17.34 -12.31 -12.27
N ARG A 64 -17.85 -11.38 -11.46
CA ARG A 64 -17.03 -10.46 -10.66
C ARG A 64 -16.25 -11.20 -9.59
N ALA A 65 -16.81 -12.20 -8.94
CA ALA A 65 -16.13 -13.04 -7.95
C ALA A 65 -14.94 -13.77 -8.60
N ARG A 66 -15.16 -14.48 -9.73
CA ARG A 66 -14.09 -15.13 -10.47
C ARG A 66 -13.00 -14.17 -10.94
N ARG A 67 -13.37 -12.94 -11.35
CA ARG A 67 -12.38 -11.91 -11.73
C ARG A 67 -11.57 -11.47 -10.53
N ARG A 68 -12.20 -11.19 -9.38
CA ARG A 68 -11.49 -10.82 -8.13
C ARG A 68 -10.50 -11.89 -7.71
N GLU A 69 -10.87 -13.16 -7.81
CA GLU A 69 -10.00 -14.29 -7.49
C GLU A 69 -8.77 -14.35 -8.42
N ARG A 70 -8.99 -14.32 -9.74
CA ARG A 70 -7.87 -14.27 -10.71
C ARG A 70 -6.94 -13.06 -10.47
N ASP A 71 -7.53 -11.88 -10.22
CA ASP A 71 -6.76 -10.68 -9.94
C ASP A 71 -6.01 -10.78 -8.60
N ALA A 72 -6.54 -11.49 -7.60
CA ALA A 72 -5.85 -11.75 -6.34
C ALA A 72 -4.63 -12.65 -6.56
N VAL A 73 -4.80 -13.76 -7.27
CA VAL A 73 -3.69 -14.68 -7.63
C VAL A 73 -2.61 -13.94 -8.40
N ARG A 74 -3.00 -13.17 -9.44
CA ARG A 74 -2.05 -12.38 -10.23
C ARG A 74 -1.27 -11.39 -9.34
N ARG A 75 -1.95 -10.65 -8.47
CA ARG A 75 -1.29 -9.71 -7.55
C ARG A 75 -0.31 -10.39 -6.60
N THR A 76 -0.64 -11.58 -6.12
CA THR A 76 0.27 -12.35 -5.26
C THR A 76 1.53 -12.75 -6.03
N SER A 77 1.37 -13.24 -7.28
CA SER A 77 2.51 -13.58 -8.13
C SER A 77 3.39 -12.37 -8.45
N GLU A 78 2.78 -11.23 -8.82
CA GLU A 78 3.49 -9.97 -9.05
C GLU A 78 4.27 -9.50 -7.81
N ASP A 79 3.70 -9.69 -6.60
CA ASP A 79 4.36 -9.31 -5.36
C ASP A 79 5.56 -10.19 -5.05
N LEU A 80 5.43 -11.51 -5.25
CA LEU A 80 6.54 -12.46 -5.07
C LEU A 80 7.66 -12.22 -6.07
N ASN A 81 7.34 -11.96 -7.33
CA ASN A 81 8.33 -11.63 -8.36
C ASN A 81 9.09 -10.35 -8.00
N LEU A 82 8.38 -9.28 -7.63
CA LEU A 82 9.03 -8.03 -7.21
C LEU A 82 9.95 -8.23 -6.01
N GLN A 83 9.53 -9.04 -5.03
CA GLN A 83 10.36 -9.35 -3.85
C GLN A 83 11.63 -10.11 -4.26
N ALA A 84 11.52 -11.10 -5.14
CA ALA A 84 12.65 -11.88 -5.62
C ALA A 84 13.64 -11.01 -6.43
N GLU A 85 13.13 -10.21 -7.36
CA GLU A 85 13.95 -9.29 -8.16
C GLU A 85 14.64 -8.24 -7.27
N MET A 86 13.93 -7.70 -6.27
CA MET A 86 14.50 -6.76 -5.32
C MET A 86 15.58 -7.40 -4.43
N ALA A 87 15.38 -8.64 -3.99
CA ALA A 87 16.39 -9.37 -3.21
C ALA A 87 17.66 -9.62 -4.02
N ALA A 88 17.53 -10.01 -5.29
CA ALA A 88 18.65 -10.17 -6.21
C ALA A 88 19.41 -8.84 -6.41
N ALA A 89 18.68 -7.75 -6.70
CA ALA A 89 19.29 -6.44 -6.88
C ALA A 89 19.97 -5.91 -5.58
N ILE A 90 19.45 -6.25 -4.41
CA ILE A 90 20.13 -5.94 -3.13
C ILE A 90 21.43 -6.73 -3.00
N THR A 91 21.43 -8.02 -3.36
CA THR A 91 22.66 -8.85 -3.33
C THR A 91 23.71 -8.34 -4.31
N ASP A 92 23.30 -7.87 -5.49
CA ASP A 92 24.22 -7.26 -6.47
C ASP A 92 24.86 -5.96 -5.95
N LEU A 93 24.09 -5.13 -5.24
CA LEU A 93 24.59 -3.87 -4.67
C LEU A 93 25.40 -4.07 -3.38
N TYR A 94 25.12 -5.13 -2.65
CA TYR A 94 25.71 -5.47 -1.35
C TYR A 94 26.09 -6.97 -1.32
N PRO A 95 27.17 -7.36 -1.99
CA PRO A 95 27.57 -8.77 -2.09
C PRO A 95 27.78 -9.45 -0.73
N GLY A 96 28.24 -8.71 0.28
CA GLY A 96 28.40 -9.19 1.65
C GLY A 96 27.11 -9.24 2.49
N CYS A 97 25.98 -8.82 1.93
CA CYS A 97 24.70 -8.95 2.63
C CYS A 97 24.26 -10.42 2.66
N PRO A 98 23.99 -11.01 3.85
CA PRO A 98 23.46 -12.37 3.89
C PRO A 98 22.21 -12.54 3.04
N SER A 99 22.12 -13.60 2.26
CA SER A 99 21.00 -13.86 1.33
C SER A 99 19.64 -13.78 2.03
N GLU A 100 19.50 -14.41 3.18
CA GLU A 100 18.27 -14.35 3.98
C GLU A 100 17.91 -12.93 4.39
N ARG A 101 18.92 -12.12 4.67
CA ARG A 101 18.76 -10.71 5.02
C ARG A 101 18.27 -9.89 3.81
N ALA A 102 18.85 -10.10 2.65
CA ALA A 102 18.41 -9.46 1.41
C ALA A 102 16.95 -9.78 1.09
N HIS A 103 16.53 -11.04 1.25
CA HIS A 103 15.13 -11.46 1.09
C HIS A 103 14.21 -10.80 2.13
N ALA A 104 14.59 -10.75 3.39
CA ALA A 104 13.79 -10.10 4.45
C ALA A 104 13.60 -8.60 4.19
N ILE A 105 14.66 -7.90 3.72
CA ILE A 105 14.60 -6.50 3.33
C ILE A 105 13.64 -6.30 2.16
N ALA A 106 13.76 -7.10 1.12
CA ALA A 106 12.91 -7.05 -0.07
C ALA A 106 11.43 -7.30 0.29
N GLN A 107 11.14 -8.34 1.06
CA GLN A 107 9.78 -8.66 1.53
C GLN A 107 9.17 -7.49 2.32
N HIS A 108 9.93 -6.93 3.27
CA HIS A 108 9.48 -5.81 4.09
C HIS A 108 9.25 -4.55 3.24
N ALA A 109 10.20 -4.18 2.39
CA ALA A 109 10.13 -2.98 1.56
C ALA A 109 9.02 -3.05 0.50
N ALA A 110 8.81 -4.24 -0.09
CA ALA A 110 7.83 -4.47 -1.15
C ALA A 110 6.43 -4.89 -0.65
N THR A 111 6.13 -4.78 0.65
CA THR A 111 4.80 -5.07 1.19
C THR A 111 3.75 -4.14 0.58
N ARG A 112 2.72 -4.71 -0.05
CA ARG A 112 1.63 -3.96 -0.72
C ARG A 112 0.85 -3.10 0.28
N GLY A 113 0.57 -1.84 -0.09
CA GLY A 113 -0.20 -0.90 0.74
C GLY A 113 0.56 -0.33 1.95
N SER A 114 1.83 -0.67 2.12
CA SER A 114 2.64 -0.22 3.26
C SER A 114 3.12 1.23 3.16
N GLY A 115 3.09 1.86 1.97
CA GLY A 115 3.70 3.17 1.72
C GLY A 115 5.23 3.16 1.74
N ARG A 116 5.88 1.98 1.85
CA ARG A 116 7.34 1.85 1.88
C ARG A 116 7.97 2.09 0.51
N VAL A 117 9.28 2.39 0.51
CA VAL A 117 10.04 2.76 -0.68
C VAL A 117 10.00 1.72 -1.80
N GLY A 118 9.99 0.42 -1.48
CA GLY A 118 9.89 -0.66 -2.47
C GLY A 118 8.58 -0.66 -3.27
N ARG A 119 7.53 0.02 -2.80
CA ARG A 119 6.26 0.19 -3.52
C ARG A 119 6.12 1.53 -4.23
N SER A 120 7.11 2.41 -4.12
CA SER A 120 7.20 3.61 -4.94
C SER A 120 7.46 3.26 -6.42
N ALA A 121 7.31 4.22 -7.33
CA ALA A 121 7.67 4.02 -8.74
C ALA A 121 9.15 3.62 -8.89
N ALA A 122 10.05 4.31 -8.16
CA ALA A 122 11.48 4.02 -8.14
C ALA A 122 11.79 2.62 -7.57
N GLY A 123 11.10 2.21 -6.49
CA GLY A 123 11.28 0.88 -5.90
C GLY A 123 10.82 -0.25 -6.81
N ARG A 124 9.69 -0.09 -7.52
CA ARG A 124 9.22 -1.06 -8.51
C ARG A 124 10.12 -1.13 -9.76
N ALA A 125 10.79 -0.03 -10.08
CA ALA A 125 11.80 0.02 -11.15
C ALA A 125 13.20 -0.40 -10.66
N LEU A 126 13.33 -0.88 -9.43
CA LEU A 126 14.58 -1.33 -8.81
C LEU A 126 15.71 -0.29 -8.92
N GLN A 127 15.37 0.99 -8.88
CA GLN A 127 16.37 2.05 -8.94
C GLN A 127 17.30 1.96 -7.73
N GLN A 128 18.59 2.09 -7.97
CA GLN A 128 19.64 1.95 -6.96
C GLN A 128 19.35 2.75 -5.69
N GLN A 129 18.99 4.02 -5.83
CA GLN A 129 18.68 4.87 -4.67
C GLN A 129 17.54 4.32 -3.81
N ALA A 130 16.50 3.73 -4.42
CA ALA A 130 15.38 3.14 -3.69
C ALA A 130 15.80 1.87 -2.93
N LEU A 131 16.68 1.06 -3.52
CA LEU A 131 17.27 -0.12 -2.89
C LEU A 131 18.17 0.28 -1.72
N GLU A 132 19.05 1.25 -1.90
CA GLU A 132 19.91 1.80 -0.84
C GLU A 132 19.09 2.33 0.35
N LEU A 133 18.00 3.05 0.09
CA LEU A 133 17.09 3.52 1.14
C LEU A 133 16.43 2.36 1.90
N ALA A 134 16.03 1.29 1.20
CA ALA A 134 15.43 0.11 1.83
C ALA A 134 16.44 -0.62 2.72
N VAL A 135 17.65 -0.84 2.22
CA VAL A 135 18.74 -1.49 2.97
C VAL A 135 19.15 -0.65 4.18
N THR A 136 19.41 0.65 3.98
CA THR A 136 19.76 1.58 5.06
C THR A 136 18.70 1.64 6.15
N ALA A 137 17.42 1.65 5.77
CA ALA A 137 16.33 1.63 6.74
C ALA A 137 16.33 0.32 7.54
N SER A 138 16.50 -0.81 6.88
CA SER A 138 16.57 -2.12 7.55
C SER A 138 17.73 -2.22 8.52
N VAL A 139 18.95 -1.86 8.10
CA VAL A 139 20.13 -1.86 8.95
C VAL A 139 19.92 -0.97 10.18
N ARG A 140 19.40 0.25 9.97
CA ARG A 140 19.11 1.17 11.07
C ARG A 140 18.19 0.57 12.12
N HIS A 141 17.11 -0.08 11.72
CA HIS A 141 16.12 -0.62 12.65
C HIS A 141 16.51 -1.94 13.29
N GLN A 142 17.30 -2.76 12.62
CA GLN A 142 17.59 -4.12 13.10
C GLN A 142 19.00 -4.31 13.66
N ASP A 143 19.96 -3.52 13.20
CA ASP A 143 21.37 -3.71 13.55
C ASP A 143 21.93 -2.56 14.42
N THR A 144 21.05 -1.64 14.83
CA THR A 144 21.46 -0.51 15.71
C THR A 144 20.41 -0.29 16.82
N PRO A 145 20.75 0.41 17.90
CA PRO A 145 19.82 0.73 18.97
C PRO A 145 18.79 1.83 18.60
N TYR A 146 18.59 2.13 17.32
CA TYR A 146 17.75 3.22 16.83
C TYR A 146 16.33 3.24 17.42
N ASP A 147 15.65 2.09 17.41
CA ASP A 147 14.28 2.01 17.94
C ASP A 147 14.23 2.23 19.46
N GLY A 148 15.24 1.74 20.18
CA GLY A 148 15.41 2.00 21.62
C GLY A 148 15.59 3.47 21.93
N LEU A 149 16.38 4.19 21.10
CA LEU A 149 16.56 5.64 21.23
C LEU A 149 15.25 6.39 21.03
N LEU A 150 14.46 6.01 20.03
CA LEU A 150 13.14 6.62 19.82
C LEU A 150 12.18 6.34 21.00
N MET A 151 12.17 5.12 21.53
CA MET A 151 11.36 4.75 22.69
C MET A 151 11.75 5.50 23.96
N SER A 152 13.02 5.89 24.07
CA SER A 152 13.50 6.73 25.19
C SER A 152 13.24 8.23 25.00
N GLY A 153 12.53 8.62 23.92
CA GLY A 153 12.13 10.00 23.68
C GLY A 153 13.18 10.85 22.94
N ILE A 154 14.25 10.24 22.43
CA ILE A 154 15.24 10.93 21.58
C ILE A 154 14.58 11.33 20.26
N ASP A 155 14.82 12.56 19.81
CA ASP A 155 14.31 13.04 18.52
C ASP A 155 14.84 12.18 17.36
N ARG A 156 14.02 12.05 16.31
CA ARG A 156 14.33 11.21 15.15
C ARG A 156 15.60 11.62 14.42
N SER A 157 15.90 12.90 14.32
CA SER A 157 17.11 13.40 13.66
C SER A 157 18.35 13.06 14.50
N GLU A 158 18.28 13.26 15.78
CA GLU A 158 19.35 12.94 16.73
C GLU A 158 19.58 11.42 16.82
N ALA A 159 18.52 10.62 16.90
CA ALA A 159 18.64 9.17 16.91
C ALA A 159 19.32 8.64 15.64
N ARG A 160 19.02 9.22 14.45
CA ARG A 160 19.69 8.89 13.19
C ARG A 160 21.17 9.25 13.21
N GLU A 161 21.49 10.42 13.77
CA GLU A 161 22.86 10.88 13.90
C GLU A 161 23.69 9.92 14.74
N ARG A 162 23.15 9.54 15.92
CA ARG A 162 23.85 8.63 16.86
C ARG A 162 24.16 7.26 16.28
N VAL A 163 23.37 6.76 15.32
CA VAL A 163 23.57 5.42 14.73
C VAL A 163 24.21 5.47 13.34
N ARG A 164 24.50 6.66 12.81
CA ARG A 164 24.99 6.85 11.44
C ARG A 164 26.24 6.05 11.15
N ASP A 165 27.24 6.14 12.01
CA ASP A 165 28.55 5.52 11.79
C ASP A 165 28.45 3.99 11.81
N THR A 166 27.61 3.44 12.69
CA THR A 166 27.33 2.01 12.74
C THR A 166 26.64 1.55 11.46
N VAL A 167 25.63 2.30 11.00
CA VAL A 167 24.92 1.99 9.73
C VAL A 167 25.91 2.01 8.56
N ASN A 168 26.73 3.05 8.44
CA ASN A 168 27.71 3.17 7.35
C ASN A 168 28.72 2.03 7.39
N SER A 169 29.27 1.71 8.56
CA SER A 169 30.22 0.61 8.72
C SER A 169 29.65 -0.74 8.24
N ILE A 170 28.40 -1.04 8.54
CA ILE A 170 27.74 -2.26 8.08
C ILE A 170 27.54 -2.24 6.56
N LEU A 171 27.06 -1.12 6.02
CA LEU A 171 26.83 -0.98 4.58
C LEU A 171 28.15 -1.10 3.78
N ASP A 172 29.22 -0.51 4.29
CA ASP A 172 30.54 -0.58 3.66
C ASP A 172 31.11 -2.01 3.73
N ALA A 173 30.93 -2.70 4.85
CA ALA A 173 31.29 -4.11 4.95
C ALA A 173 30.52 -4.97 3.93
N TRP A 174 29.23 -4.72 3.73
CA TRP A 174 28.42 -5.47 2.77
C TRP A 174 28.76 -5.15 1.30
N ARG A 175 29.27 -3.93 1.01
CA ARG A 175 29.70 -3.56 -0.35
C ARG A 175 31.05 -4.13 -0.75
N ASN A 176 31.94 -4.32 0.22
CA ASN A 176 33.35 -4.64 -0.03
C ASN A 176 33.70 -6.13 0.24
N SER A 177 32.70 -6.98 0.38
CA SER A 177 32.89 -8.42 0.64
C SER A 177 32.95 -9.27 -0.62
#